data_0e77a0db98a4d139291901836e260c4c
#
_entry.id   0e77a0db98a4d139291901836e260c4c
#
_cell.length_a   1.000
_cell.length_b   1.000
_cell.length_c   1.000
_cell.angle_alpha   90.00
_cell.angle_beta   90.00
_cell.angle_gamma   90.00
#
_symmetry.space_group_name_H-M   'P 1'
#
loop_
_entity.id
_entity.type
_entity.pdbx_description
1 polymer ?
#
loop_
_entity_poly.entity_id
_entity_poly.type
_entity_poly.pdbx_seq_one_letter_code
_entity_poly.pdbx_strand_id
1 'polypeptide(L)'
;MESLPCAFVNQPGQGEALCGGCTAIALFNQANQAPGFGGGFKSGLRGGTPITTFVRGIDLRSTVLLNVLTIPRLQKQFPNESHTENQPTWVKPVKPNESVPASSIGFVRGLFWQPAHIELCDPIGIGKCSCCGQESNLRYTGFLKEKFTFTVNGLWPHPHSPCLVTVKKGEVEEKFLAFTTSAPSWTQISRVVVDKIIQNENGNRVAAVVNQFRNIAPQSPLELIMGGYRNNQASILERRHDVLMFNQGWQQYGNVINEIVTVGLGYKTALRKALYTFAEGFKNKDFKGAGVSVHETAERHFYRQSELLIPDVLANVNFSQADEVIADL
;
A
#
# COMPACT_ATOMS: atom_id res chain seq x y z
N MET A 1 23.09 -20.06 9.75
CA MET A 1 22.75 -18.62 9.96
C MET A 1 21.30 -18.60 10.38
N GLU A 2 21.06 -18.51 11.67
CA GLU A 2 19.72 -18.28 12.20
C GLU A 2 19.26 -16.92 11.70
N SER A 3 18.18 -16.89 10.94
CA SER A 3 17.53 -15.65 10.58
C SER A 3 17.05 -14.99 11.89
N LEU A 4 17.60 -13.84 12.23
CA LEU A 4 17.07 -13.03 13.31
C LEU A 4 15.55 -12.88 13.09
N PRO A 5 14.70 -13.25 14.05
CA PRO A 5 13.28 -13.02 13.90
C PRO A 5 13.05 -11.54 13.63
N CYS A 6 12.17 -11.22 12.69
CA CYS A 6 11.78 -9.84 12.40
C CYS A 6 11.01 -9.26 13.58
N ALA A 7 11.72 -8.97 14.67
CA ALA A 7 11.17 -8.51 15.95
C ALA A 7 10.35 -7.19 15.82
N PHE A 8 10.55 -6.46 14.74
CA PHE A 8 9.79 -5.24 14.43
C PHE A 8 8.40 -5.48 13.84
N VAL A 9 8.08 -6.71 13.42
CA VAL A 9 6.80 -7.01 12.75
C VAL A 9 5.97 -8.00 13.58
N ASN A 10 6.60 -9.01 14.15
CA ASN A 10 5.95 -10.01 15.00
C ASN A 10 6.74 -10.19 16.30
N GLN A 11 6.04 -10.30 17.41
CA GLN A 11 6.69 -10.63 18.67
C GLN A 11 7.09 -12.12 18.69
N PRO A 12 8.17 -12.49 19.39
CA PRO A 12 8.51 -13.89 19.61
C PRO A 12 7.31 -14.66 20.20
N GLY A 13 7.04 -15.85 19.67
CA GLY A 13 5.89 -16.66 20.08
C GLY A 13 4.57 -16.30 19.40
N GLN A 14 4.49 -15.15 18.73
CA GLN A 14 3.30 -14.76 17.98
C GLN A 14 3.22 -15.56 16.66
N GLY A 15 2.09 -16.25 16.47
CA GLY A 15 1.86 -17.01 15.24
C GLY A 15 2.27 -18.49 15.32
N GLU A 16 2.74 -18.99 16.47
CA GLU A 16 3.15 -20.40 16.64
C GLU A 16 1.98 -21.39 16.60
N ALA A 17 0.81 -21.00 17.13
CA ALA A 17 -0.40 -21.82 17.13
C ALA A 17 -1.64 -20.94 16.99
N LEU A 18 -2.20 -20.87 15.81
CA LEU A 18 -3.30 -19.96 15.46
C LEU A 18 -4.65 -20.66 15.50
N CYS A 19 -5.67 -20.00 16.05
CA CYS A 19 -7.06 -20.43 15.85
C CYS A 19 -7.49 -20.26 14.38
N GLY A 20 -8.58 -20.86 13.98
CA GLY A 20 -9.10 -20.80 12.59
C GLY A 20 -9.32 -19.37 12.08
N GLY A 21 -9.84 -18.47 12.95
CA GLY A 21 -10.03 -17.06 12.58
C GLY A 21 -8.72 -16.34 12.31
N CYS A 22 -7.71 -16.48 13.18
CA CYS A 22 -6.39 -15.87 12.96
C CYS A 22 -5.67 -16.48 11.77
N THR A 23 -5.85 -17.77 11.50
CA THR A 23 -5.32 -18.45 10.31
C THR A 23 -5.95 -17.89 9.04
N ALA A 24 -7.26 -17.68 9.01
CA ALA A 24 -7.96 -17.08 7.88
C ALA A 24 -7.46 -15.64 7.58
N ILE A 25 -7.23 -14.83 8.65
CA ILE A 25 -6.64 -13.48 8.51
C ILE A 25 -5.21 -13.57 7.96
N ALA A 26 -4.40 -14.51 8.43
CA ALA A 26 -3.03 -14.71 7.94
C ALA A 26 -3.00 -15.10 6.45
N LEU A 27 -3.90 -16.00 6.02
CA LEU A 27 -4.05 -16.39 4.62
C LEU A 27 -4.54 -15.22 3.75
N PHE A 28 -5.49 -14.42 4.24
CA PHE A 28 -5.94 -13.22 3.56
C PHE A 28 -4.81 -12.18 3.43
N ASN A 29 -4.03 -11.98 4.47
CA ASN A 29 -2.85 -11.10 4.44
C ASN A 29 -1.83 -11.59 3.41
N GLN A 30 -1.59 -12.88 3.31
CA GLN A 30 -0.69 -13.47 2.31
C GLN A 30 -1.19 -13.25 0.87
N ALA A 31 -2.49 -13.35 0.65
CA ALA A 31 -3.10 -13.11 -0.66
C ALA A 31 -3.02 -11.64 -1.09
N ASN A 32 -3.17 -10.69 -0.15
CA ASN A 32 -3.44 -9.29 -0.47
C ASN A 32 -2.33 -8.30 -0.10
N GLN A 33 -1.52 -8.58 0.92
CA GLN A 33 -0.62 -7.58 1.51
C GLN A 33 0.84 -8.00 1.52
N ALA A 34 1.09 -9.28 1.79
CA ALA A 34 2.43 -9.77 2.00
C ALA A 34 3.20 -9.96 0.68
N PRO A 35 4.54 -9.87 0.72
CA PRO A 35 5.36 -10.32 -0.38
C PRO A 35 5.19 -11.82 -0.59
N GLY A 36 5.58 -12.34 -1.76
CA GLY A 36 5.66 -13.78 -1.99
C GLY A 36 6.60 -14.48 -1.01
N PHE A 37 6.50 -15.79 -0.89
CA PHE A 37 7.28 -16.62 0.04
C PHE A 37 8.79 -16.75 -0.30
N GLY A 38 9.31 -15.95 -1.20
CA GLY A 38 10.71 -16.01 -1.63
C GLY A 38 10.89 -16.58 -3.05
N GLY A 39 12.08 -17.05 -3.36
CA GLY A 39 12.46 -17.41 -4.72
C GLY A 39 11.50 -18.36 -5.45
N GLY A 40 10.96 -17.90 -6.56
CA GLY A 40 10.04 -18.65 -7.41
C GLY A 40 8.57 -18.63 -6.98
N PHE A 41 8.23 -18.07 -5.82
CA PHE A 41 6.84 -17.83 -5.45
C PHE A 41 6.34 -16.49 -6.01
N LYS A 42 5.12 -16.49 -6.52
CA LYS A 42 4.44 -15.26 -6.96
C LYS A 42 3.89 -14.50 -5.74
N SER A 43 3.69 -13.20 -5.88
CA SER A 43 2.87 -12.39 -4.97
C SER A 43 1.41 -12.41 -5.42
N GLY A 44 0.51 -11.96 -4.54
CA GLY A 44 -0.90 -11.76 -4.89
C GLY A 44 -1.10 -10.76 -6.04
N LEU A 45 -2.33 -10.58 -6.48
CA LEU A 45 -2.68 -9.71 -7.63
C LEU A 45 -2.23 -8.25 -7.45
N ARG A 46 -2.07 -7.79 -6.22
CA ARG A 46 -1.62 -6.44 -5.90
C ARG A 46 -0.09 -6.28 -5.92
N GLY A 47 0.64 -7.32 -6.24
CA GLY A 47 2.10 -7.34 -6.12
C GLY A 47 2.57 -7.54 -4.67
N GLY A 48 3.85 -7.31 -4.43
CA GLY A 48 4.41 -7.38 -3.07
C GLY A 48 4.25 -6.06 -2.34
N THR A 49 3.57 -6.06 -1.20
CA THR A 49 3.47 -4.92 -0.28
C THR A 49 2.80 -3.65 -0.83
N PRO A 50 1.58 -3.75 -1.38
CA PRO A 50 0.87 -2.60 -1.91
C PRO A 50 0.39 -1.67 -0.79
N ILE A 51 0.23 -0.39 -1.11
CA ILE A 51 -0.47 0.55 -0.24
C ILE A 51 -1.97 0.27 -0.28
N THR A 52 -2.56 0.19 0.90
CA THR A 52 -4.01 0.09 1.10
C THR A 52 -4.51 1.39 1.72
N THR A 53 -5.62 1.88 1.23
CA THR A 53 -6.28 3.08 1.75
C THR A 53 -7.69 2.77 2.18
N PHE A 54 -8.08 3.30 3.34
CA PHE A 54 -9.45 3.26 3.85
C PHE A 54 -9.91 4.65 4.23
N VAL A 55 -11.12 5.01 3.84
CA VAL A 55 -11.81 6.19 4.35
C VAL A 55 -12.26 5.89 5.77
N ARG A 56 -11.80 6.68 6.73
CA ARG A 56 -12.20 6.54 8.13
C ARG A 56 -13.51 7.26 8.38
N GLY A 57 -14.45 6.60 9.04
CA GLY A 57 -15.66 7.17 9.57
C GLY A 57 -15.52 7.49 11.06
N ILE A 58 -16.56 8.05 11.65
CA ILE A 58 -16.61 8.41 13.08
C ILE A 58 -16.58 7.19 14.02
N ASP A 59 -16.94 6.03 13.49
CA ASP A 59 -16.92 4.74 14.19
C ASP A 59 -16.55 3.59 13.24
N LEU A 60 -16.41 2.38 13.76
CA LEU A 60 -16.07 1.20 12.98
C LEU A 60 -17.14 0.88 11.93
N ARG A 61 -18.42 1.02 12.26
CA ARG A 61 -19.53 0.73 11.34
C ARG A 61 -19.50 1.67 10.14
N SER A 62 -19.39 2.97 10.37
CA SER A 62 -19.28 3.96 9.30
C SER A 62 -18.00 3.76 8.49
N THR A 63 -16.88 3.42 9.13
CA THR A 63 -15.63 3.09 8.44
C THR A 63 -15.82 1.89 7.50
N VAL A 64 -16.45 0.81 7.95
CA VAL A 64 -16.73 -0.35 7.09
C VAL A 64 -17.62 0.05 5.90
N LEU A 65 -18.72 0.78 6.15
CA LEU A 65 -19.67 1.19 5.10
C LEU A 65 -19.04 2.11 4.04
N LEU A 66 -18.19 3.06 4.46
CA LEU A 66 -17.49 3.97 3.53
C LEU A 66 -16.51 3.24 2.60
N ASN A 67 -16.06 2.06 2.99
CA ASN A 67 -15.09 1.26 2.24
C ASN A 67 -15.71 0.08 1.47
N VAL A 68 -17.03 -0.03 1.47
CA VAL A 68 -17.76 -0.95 0.59
C VAL A 68 -18.19 -0.17 -0.65
N LEU A 69 -17.87 -0.69 -1.84
CA LEU A 69 -18.31 -0.07 -3.09
C LEU A 69 -19.81 -0.21 -3.27
N THR A 70 -20.45 0.89 -3.66
CA THR A 70 -21.85 0.84 -4.12
C THR A 70 -21.97 0.02 -5.39
N ILE A 71 -23.15 -0.56 -5.65
CA ILE A 71 -23.40 -1.39 -6.85
C ILE A 71 -23.01 -0.66 -8.14
N PRO A 72 -23.39 0.60 -8.38
CA PRO A 72 -23.00 1.30 -9.61
C PRO A 72 -21.48 1.47 -9.72
N ARG A 73 -20.78 1.67 -8.60
CA ARG A 73 -19.31 1.80 -8.60
C ARG A 73 -18.62 0.48 -8.86
N LEU A 74 -19.14 -0.60 -8.26
CA LEU A 74 -18.65 -1.96 -8.49
C LEU A 74 -18.82 -2.36 -9.96
N GLN A 75 -20.01 -2.14 -10.54
CA GLN A 75 -20.28 -2.42 -11.95
C GLN A 75 -19.39 -1.62 -12.90
N LYS A 76 -19.09 -0.35 -12.56
CA LYS A 76 -18.15 0.46 -13.35
C LYS A 76 -16.74 -0.12 -13.32
N GLN A 77 -16.31 -0.65 -12.18
CA GLN A 77 -14.97 -1.20 -11.98
C GLN A 77 -14.85 -2.63 -12.54
N PHE A 78 -15.91 -3.40 -12.47
CA PHE A 78 -16.02 -4.79 -12.93
C PHE A 78 -17.21 -4.94 -13.91
N PRO A 79 -17.11 -4.37 -15.12
CA PRO A 79 -18.25 -4.30 -16.05
C PRO A 79 -18.70 -5.67 -16.55
N ASN A 80 -17.83 -6.67 -16.51
CA ASN A 80 -18.10 -8.03 -16.99
C ASN A 80 -18.26 -9.04 -15.86
N GLU A 81 -18.67 -8.62 -14.65
CA GLU A 81 -18.72 -9.47 -13.46
C GLU A 81 -19.54 -10.77 -13.66
N SER A 82 -20.63 -10.72 -14.43
CA SER A 82 -21.44 -11.90 -14.76
C SER A 82 -20.73 -12.96 -15.61
N HIS A 83 -19.64 -12.60 -16.27
CA HIS A 83 -18.85 -13.47 -17.15
C HIS A 83 -17.48 -13.81 -16.58
N THR A 84 -17.21 -13.39 -15.34
CA THR A 84 -15.92 -13.61 -14.69
C THR A 84 -15.95 -14.82 -13.76
N GLU A 85 -14.78 -15.39 -13.51
CA GLU A 85 -14.62 -16.41 -12.48
C GLU A 85 -14.58 -15.77 -11.10
N ASN A 86 -15.52 -16.13 -10.24
CA ASN A 86 -15.66 -15.57 -8.89
C ASN A 86 -15.25 -16.51 -7.76
N GLN A 87 -15.09 -17.81 -8.05
CA GLN A 87 -14.65 -18.75 -7.01
C GLN A 87 -13.19 -18.47 -6.57
N PRO A 88 -12.90 -18.42 -5.26
CA PRO A 88 -11.55 -18.28 -4.77
C PRO A 88 -10.58 -19.32 -5.33
N THR A 89 -9.28 -19.00 -5.34
CA THR A 89 -8.26 -19.88 -5.96
C THR A 89 -8.10 -21.23 -5.25
N TRP A 90 -8.50 -21.36 -4.01
CA TRP A 90 -8.51 -22.65 -3.29
C TRP A 90 -9.74 -23.52 -3.62
N VAL A 91 -10.80 -22.96 -4.23
CA VAL A 91 -11.97 -23.70 -4.73
C VAL A 91 -11.77 -24.06 -6.19
N LYS A 92 -11.32 -23.10 -7.00
CA LYS A 92 -10.97 -23.30 -8.39
C LYS A 92 -9.51 -22.87 -8.63
N PRO A 93 -8.55 -23.78 -8.48
CA PRO A 93 -7.14 -23.48 -8.61
C PRO A 93 -6.76 -22.90 -9.97
N VAL A 94 -5.76 -22.02 -9.97
CA VAL A 94 -5.07 -21.58 -11.19
C VAL A 94 -4.15 -22.71 -11.63
N LYS A 95 -4.17 -23.02 -12.92
CA LYS A 95 -3.32 -24.09 -13.47
C LYS A 95 -1.88 -23.61 -13.62
N PRO A 96 -0.88 -24.49 -13.44
CA PRO A 96 0.50 -24.15 -13.75
C PRO A 96 0.65 -23.65 -15.19
N ASN A 97 1.42 -22.59 -15.37
CA ASN A 97 1.69 -21.91 -16.64
C ASN A 97 0.45 -21.26 -17.31
N GLU A 98 -0.64 -21.12 -16.58
CA GLU A 98 -1.83 -20.44 -17.07
C GLU A 98 -1.57 -18.95 -17.26
N SER A 99 -2.12 -18.40 -18.36
CA SER A 99 -2.14 -16.97 -18.63
C SER A 99 -3.57 -16.47 -18.43
N VAL A 100 -3.79 -15.71 -17.35
CA VAL A 100 -5.11 -15.25 -16.92
C VAL A 100 -5.26 -13.77 -17.22
N PRO A 101 -6.21 -13.35 -18.07
CA PRO A 101 -6.51 -11.93 -18.22
C PRO A 101 -7.09 -11.36 -16.92
N ALA A 102 -6.59 -10.23 -16.46
CA ALA A 102 -7.10 -9.57 -15.24
C ALA A 102 -8.61 -9.27 -15.33
N SER A 103 -9.12 -9.01 -16.54
CA SER A 103 -10.56 -8.80 -16.82
C SER A 103 -11.44 -10.03 -16.66
N SER A 104 -10.86 -11.23 -16.62
CA SER A 104 -11.60 -12.49 -16.36
C SER A 104 -11.67 -12.87 -14.89
N ILE A 105 -10.99 -12.13 -14.02
CA ILE A 105 -10.96 -12.37 -12.58
C ILE A 105 -12.08 -11.56 -11.95
N GLY A 106 -13.08 -12.25 -11.40
CA GLY A 106 -14.19 -11.63 -10.70
C GLY A 106 -13.78 -11.01 -9.36
N PHE A 107 -14.68 -10.24 -8.79
CA PHE A 107 -14.41 -9.45 -7.59
C PHE A 107 -14.02 -10.32 -6.39
N VAL A 108 -14.80 -11.34 -6.07
CA VAL A 108 -14.54 -12.24 -4.93
C VAL A 108 -13.24 -13.02 -5.14
N ARG A 109 -13.04 -13.57 -6.34
CA ARG A 109 -11.82 -14.31 -6.68
C ARG A 109 -10.58 -13.44 -6.51
N GLY A 110 -10.63 -12.18 -6.98
CA GLY A 110 -9.51 -11.26 -6.88
C GLY A 110 -9.17 -10.87 -5.44
N LEU A 111 -10.17 -10.67 -4.57
CA LEU A 111 -9.94 -10.41 -3.15
C LEU A 111 -9.29 -11.59 -2.42
N PHE A 112 -9.57 -12.82 -2.85
CA PHE A 112 -9.09 -14.05 -2.22
C PHE A 112 -8.13 -14.84 -3.13
N TRP A 113 -7.32 -14.12 -3.92
CA TRP A 113 -6.35 -14.72 -4.82
C TRP A 113 -5.09 -15.17 -4.09
N GLN A 114 -5.03 -16.47 -3.75
CA GLN A 114 -3.80 -17.06 -3.21
C GLN A 114 -2.80 -17.32 -4.33
N PRO A 115 -1.57 -16.77 -4.25
CA PRO A 115 -0.56 -16.89 -5.31
C PRO A 115 0.25 -18.19 -5.28
N ALA A 116 -0.01 -19.05 -4.29
CA ALA A 116 0.61 -20.36 -4.11
C ALA A 116 -0.45 -21.37 -3.64
N HIS A 117 -0.23 -22.65 -3.87
CA HIS A 117 -1.02 -23.66 -3.21
C HIS A 117 -0.57 -23.75 -1.74
N ILE A 118 -1.53 -23.58 -0.83
CA ILE A 118 -1.30 -23.62 0.62
C ILE A 118 -2.20 -24.70 1.20
N GLU A 119 -1.62 -25.66 1.88
CA GLU A 119 -2.28 -26.70 2.64
C GLU A 119 -1.93 -26.56 4.12
N LEU A 120 -2.92 -26.38 4.98
CA LEU A 120 -2.70 -26.29 6.41
C LEU A 120 -2.35 -27.68 6.96
N CYS A 121 -1.35 -27.76 7.81
CA CYS A 121 -1.06 -28.98 8.56
C CYS A 121 -2.22 -29.33 9.49
N ASP A 122 -2.33 -30.59 9.87
CA ASP A 122 -3.33 -31.06 10.80
C ASP A 122 -3.35 -30.20 12.07
N PRO A 123 -4.53 -29.75 12.51
CA PRO A 123 -4.62 -28.89 13.68
C PRO A 123 -4.30 -29.65 14.96
N ILE A 124 -3.67 -28.98 15.89
CA ILE A 124 -3.51 -29.46 17.26
C ILE A 124 -4.74 -29.12 18.11
N GLY A 125 -4.94 -29.85 19.22
CA GLY A 125 -6.10 -29.74 20.08
C GLY A 125 -6.25 -28.41 20.83
N ILE A 126 -7.10 -28.45 21.88
CA ILE A 126 -7.52 -27.30 22.69
C ILE A 126 -6.34 -26.51 23.26
N GLY A 127 -6.47 -25.20 23.25
CA GLY A 127 -5.54 -24.27 23.89
C GLY A 127 -5.68 -22.83 23.39
N LYS A 128 -4.84 -21.95 23.93
CA LYS A 128 -4.87 -20.53 23.56
C LYS A 128 -4.21 -20.27 22.20
N CYS A 129 -4.85 -19.43 21.40
CA CYS A 129 -4.27 -18.90 20.19
C CYS A 129 -3.11 -17.95 20.52
N SER A 130 -1.95 -18.18 19.91
CA SER A 130 -0.76 -17.33 20.12
C SER A 130 -0.88 -15.92 19.53
N CYS A 131 -1.92 -15.63 18.73
CA CYS A 131 -2.17 -14.32 18.15
C CYS A 131 -3.22 -13.52 18.94
N CYS A 132 -4.45 -14.04 19.09
CA CYS A 132 -5.55 -13.32 19.73
C CYS A 132 -5.77 -13.69 21.21
N GLY A 133 -5.07 -14.68 21.74
CA GLY A 133 -5.20 -15.13 23.12
C GLY A 133 -6.48 -15.93 23.46
N GLN A 134 -7.41 -16.06 22.51
CA GLN A 134 -8.67 -16.80 22.71
C GLN A 134 -8.42 -18.30 22.76
N GLU A 135 -9.19 -19.00 23.57
CA GLU A 135 -9.22 -20.46 23.56
C GLU A 135 -9.86 -20.99 22.27
N SER A 136 -9.29 -22.02 21.72
CA SER A 136 -9.79 -22.65 20.49
C SER A 136 -9.64 -24.17 20.58
N ASN A 137 -10.62 -24.88 20.07
CA ASN A 137 -10.61 -26.34 20.01
C ASN A 137 -9.60 -26.87 18.98
N LEU A 138 -9.32 -26.08 17.96
CA LEU A 138 -8.39 -26.41 16.87
C LEU A 138 -7.42 -25.25 16.66
N ARG A 139 -6.13 -25.56 16.60
CA ARG A 139 -5.08 -24.59 16.36
C ARG A 139 -4.11 -25.11 15.29
N TYR A 140 -3.71 -24.24 14.39
CA TYR A 140 -2.81 -24.54 13.27
C TYR A 140 -1.42 -24.03 13.59
N THR A 141 -0.42 -24.91 13.45
CA THR A 141 0.99 -24.61 13.77
C THR A 141 1.86 -24.48 12.53
N GLY A 142 1.35 -24.86 11.36
CA GLY A 142 2.14 -24.83 10.13
C GLY A 142 1.29 -25.03 8.89
N PHE A 143 1.95 -24.89 7.76
CA PHE A 143 1.36 -25.12 6.45
C PHE A 143 2.42 -25.63 5.47
N LEU A 144 1.98 -26.42 4.50
CA LEU A 144 2.74 -26.75 3.31
C LEU A 144 2.45 -25.73 2.23
N LYS A 145 3.44 -25.45 1.40
CA LYS A 145 3.30 -24.53 0.27
C LYS A 145 3.94 -25.10 -0.99
N GLU A 146 3.21 -25.05 -2.06
CA GLU A 146 3.68 -25.41 -3.37
C GLU A 146 3.74 -24.18 -4.27
N LYS A 147 4.90 -23.99 -4.94
CA LYS A 147 5.05 -22.95 -5.93
C LYS A 147 4.57 -23.43 -7.29
N PHE A 148 3.90 -22.55 -8.00
CA PHE A 148 3.59 -22.75 -9.41
C PHE A 148 3.72 -21.42 -10.17
N THR A 149 3.92 -21.52 -11.47
CA THR A 149 4.04 -20.35 -12.34
C THR A 149 2.69 -20.06 -12.99
N PHE A 150 2.34 -18.80 -13.04
CA PHE A 150 1.20 -18.28 -13.80
C PHE A 150 1.50 -16.84 -14.20
N THR A 151 0.74 -16.30 -15.14
CA THR A 151 0.85 -14.91 -15.55
C THR A 151 -0.53 -14.28 -15.50
N VAL A 152 -0.63 -13.08 -14.93
CA VAL A 152 -1.84 -12.25 -15.00
C VAL A 152 -1.57 -11.10 -15.95
N ASN A 153 -2.37 -11.00 -17.01
CA ASN A 153 -2.23 -9.96 -18.02
C ASN A 153 -3.13 -8.78 -17.68
N GLY A 154 -2.53 -7.62 -17.45
CA GLY A 154 -3.19 -6.41 -16.99
C GLY A 154 -3.25 -6.30 -15.46
N LEU A 155 -3.85 -5.23 -14.97
CA LEU A 155 -4.03 -4.94 -13.56
C LEU A 155 -5.45 -5.28 -13.12
N TRP A 156 -5.61 -6.18 -12.15
CA TRP A 156 -6.90 -6.41 -11.50
C TRP A 156 -7.22 -5.23 -10.58
N PRO A 157 -8.35 -4.49 -10.78
CA PRO A 157 -8.59 -3.23 -10.10
C PRO A 157 -9.02 -3.42 -8.65
N HIS A 158 -8.06 -3.37 -7.71
CA HIS A 158 -8.37 -3.51 -6.28
C HIS A 158 -9.05 -2.24 -5.72
N PRO A 159 -10.18 -2.35 -4.98
CA PRO A 159 -10.96 -1.18 -4.52
C PRO A 159 -10.20 -0.20 -3.63
N HIS A 160 -9.26 -0.69 -2.83
CA HIS A 160 -8.55 0.06 -1.80
C HIS A 160 -7.09 0.40 -2.18
N SER A 161 -6.71 0.20 -3.43
CA SER A 161 -5.31 0.42 -3.83
C SER A 161 -5.18 1.52 -4.87
N PRO A 162 -4.38 2.55 -4.58
CA PRO A 162 -3.98 3.51 -5.59
C PRO A 162 -2.99 2.87 -6.59
N CYS A 163 -3.01 3.35 -7.83
CA CYS A 163 -2.17 2.85 -8.91
C CYS A 163 -1.29 3.96 -9.48
N LEU A 164 -0.09 3.59 -9.89
CA LEU A 164 0.76 4.39 -10.77
C LEU A 164 0.49 3.99 -12.22
N VAL A 165 0.44 4.98 -13.08
CA VAL A 165 0.36 4.84 -14.52
C VAL A 165 1.69 5.32 -15.10
N THR A 166 2.39 4.46 -15.81
CA THR A 166 3.68 4.78 -16.42
C THR A 166 3.58 4.58 -17.92
N VAL A 167 3.99 5.56 -18.67
CA VAL A 167 4.01 5.49 -20.13
C VAL A 167 5.46 5.35 -20.60
N LYS A 168 5.77 4.24 -21.27
CA LYS A 168 7.09 3.98 -21.83
C LYS A 168 6.97 3.58 -23.29
N LYS A 169 7.58 4.34 -24.18
CA LYS A 169 7.58 4.07 -25.65
C LYS A 169 6.17 3.88 -26.24
N GLY A 170 5.17 4.61 -25.70
CA GLY A 170 3.77 4.49 -26.12
C GLY A 170 2.97 3.36 -25.46
N GLU A 171 3.61 2.50 -24.68
CA GLU A 171 2.92 1.47 -23.90
C GLU A 171 2.58 1.99 -22.49
N VAL A 172 1.39 1.67 -22.03
CA VAL A 172 0.88 2.05 -20.70
C VAL A 172 1.05 0.85 -19.76
N GLU A 173 1.87 1.05 -18.75
CA GLU A 173 2.06 0.09 -17.66
C GLU A 173 1.40 0.63 -16.38
N GLU A 174 0.55 -0.16 -15.77
CA GLU A 174 -0.09 0.15 -14.49
C GLU A 174 0.40 -0.78 -13.39
N LYS A 175 0.69 -0.20 -12.23
CA LYS A 175 1.05 -0.96 -11.04
C LYS A 175 0.51 -0.32 -9.77
N PHE A 176 0.25 -1.12 -8.76
CA PHE A 176 -0.14 -0.60 -7.46
C PHE A 176 0.99 0.19 -6.81
N LEU A 177 0.60 1.27 -6.12
CA LEU A 177 1.51 2.05 -5.30
C LEU A 177 1.98 1.20 -4.11
N ALA A 178 3.26 1.29 -3.78
CA ALA A 178 3.89 0.55 -2.68
C ALA A 178 4.89 1.43 -1.92
N PHE A 179 5.16 1.09 -0.66
CA PHE A 179 6.24 1.73 0.09
C PHE A 179 7.58 1.12 -0.32
N THR A 180 8.31 1.83 -1.17
CA THR A 180 9.62 1.37 -1.69
C THR A 180 10.82 1.94 -0.93
N THR A 181 10.60 2.98 -0.13
CA THR A 181 11.66 3.67 0.63
C THR A 181 11.25 3.86 2.09
N SER A 182 12.19 4.29 2.94
CA SER A 182 11.91 4.69 4.33
C SER A 182 11.31 6.10 4.46
N ALA A 183 11.01 6.77 3.34
CA ALA A 183 10.36 8.08 3.35
C ALA A 183 8.96 7.98 4.00
N PRO A 184 8.54 8.96 4.81
CA PRO A 184 7.25 8.94 5.48
C PRO A 184 6.08 8.95 4.49
N SER A 185 4.92 8.53 4.97
CA SER A 185 3.73 8.36 4.15
C SER A 185 3.26 9.65 3.49
N TRP A 186 3.52 10.81 4.10
CA TRP A 186 3.17 12.10 3.51
C TRP A 186 3.76 12.31 2.11
N THR A 187 4.90 11.70 1.79
CA THR A 187 5.53 11.78 0.46
C THR A 187 4.73 11.14 -0.65
N GLN A 188 3.72 10.34 -0.30
CA GLN A 188 2.83 9.66 -1.24
C GLN A 188 1.40 10.26 -1.27
N ILE A 189 1.12 11.25 -0.42
CA ILE A 189 -0.24 11.78 -0.20
C ILE A 189 -0.88 12.19 -1.52
N SER A 190 -0.21 12.98 -2.36
CA SER A 190 -0.78 13.43 -3.62
C SER A 190 -1.17 12.29 -4.55
N ARG A 191 -0.41 11.19 -4.53
CA ARG A 191 -0.70 10.00 -5.36
C ARG A 191 -1.86 9.16 -4.83
N VAL A 192 -2.23 9.37 -3.57
CA VAL A 192 -3.27 8.61 -2.88
C VAL A 192 -4.61 9.32 -2.90
N VAL A 193 -4.61 10.66 -2.94
CA VAL A 193 -5.84 11.46 -2.89
C VAL A 193 -6.12 12.29 -4.15
N VAL A 194 -5.14 12.48 -5.04
CA VAL A 194 -5.29 13.26 -6.27
C VAL A 194 -5.15 12.36 -7.49
N ASP A 195 -6.18 12.25 -8.32
CA ASP A 195 -6.05 11.60 -9.63
C ASP A 195 -5.23 12.48 -10.58
N LYS A 196 -4.23 11.88 -11.22
CA LYS A 196 -3.51 12.48 -12.34
C LYS A 196 -3.61 11.54 -13.52
N ILE A 197 -4.62 11.74 -14.36
CA ILE A 197 -4.86 10.93 -15.56
C ILE A 197 -4.71 11.86 -16.76
N ILE A 198 -3.55 11.80 -17.40
CA ILE A 198 -3.24 12.56 -18.62
C ILE A 198 -2.92 11.53 -19.70
N GLN A 199 -3.50 11.73 -20.88
CA GLN A 199 -3.26 10.84 -22.02
C GLN A 199 -1.78 10.88 -22.41
N ASN A 200 -1.17 9.70 -22.53
CA ASN A 200 0.24 9.52 -22.91
C ASN A 200 1.28 10.10 -21.95
N GLU A 201 0.90 10.40 -20.70
CA GLU A 201 1.82 10.83 -19.65
C GLU A 201 1.78 9.93 -18.43
N ASN A 202 2.85 10.01 -17.62
CA ASN A 202 2.88 9.35 -16.33
C ASN A 202 1.86 9.98 -15.39
N GLY A 203 1.15 9.14 -14.65
CA GLY A 203 0.12 9.60 -13.76
C GLY A 203 -0.14 8.62 -12.61
N ASN A 204 -1.29 8.80 -11.99
CA ASN A 204 -1.79 7.91 -10.94
C ASN A 204 -3.31 7.94 -10.87
N ARG A 205 -3.87 6.86 -10.36
CA ARG A 205 -5.29 6.76 -9.99
C ARG A 205 -5.41 6.48 -8.50
N VAL A 206 -6.28 7.23 -7.84
CA VAL A 206 -6.62 6.97 -6.45
C VAL A 206 -7.45 5.69 -6.31
N ALA A 207 -7.52 5.14 -5.11
CA ALA A 207 -8.36 3.99 -4.81
C ALA A 207 -9.84 4.28 -5.09
N ALA A 208 -10.59 3.27 -5.53
CA ALA A 208 -12.01 3.42 -5.88
C ALA A 208 -12.87 3.92 -4.72
N VAL A 209 -12.55 3.51 -3.48
CA VAL A 209 -13.24 3.96 -2.26
C VAL A 209 -13.02 5.45 -1.98
N VAL A 210 -11.83 5.99 -2.25
CA VAL A 210 -11.53 7.43 -2.10
C VAL A 210 -12.32 8.23 -3.13
N ASN A 211 -12.34 7.76 -4.39
CA ASN A 211 -13.17 8.39 -5.44
C ASN A 211 -14.66 8.28 -5.14
N GLN A 212 -15.12 7.17 -4.56
CA GLN A 212 -16.51 7.04 -4.13
C GLN A 212 -16.84 8.07 -3.05
N PHE A 213 -15.99 8.20 -2.02
CA PHE A 213 -16.20 9.16 -0.94
C PHE A 213 -16.25 10.59 -1.46
N ARG A 214 -15.35 10.97 -2.37
CA ARG A 214 -15.36 12.28 -3.04
C ARG A 214 -16.71 12.60 -3.67
N ASN A 215 -17.39 11.61 -4.25
CA ASN A 215 -18.67 11.80 -4.93
C ASN A 215 -19.86 11.82 -3.98
N ILE A 216 -19.86 11.04 -2.90
CA ILE A 216 -20.98 10.94 -1.97
C ILE A 216 -20.94 12.02 -0.87
N ALA A 217 -19.76 12.56 -0.59
CA ALA A 217 -19.54 13.55 0.47
C ALA A 217 -18.63 14.70 0.00
N PRO A 218 -19.02 15.45 -1.07
CA PRO A 218 -18.14 16.40 -1.76
C PRO A 218 -17.72 17.62 -0.94
N GLN A 219 -18.36 17.85 0.23
CA GLN A 219 -18.04 18.95 1.12
C GLN A 219 -17.47 18.51 2.47
N SER A 220 -17.22 17.21 2.62
CA SER A 220 -16.72 16.68 3.88
C SER A 220 -15.19 16.67 3.94
N PRO A 221 -14.58 16.91 5.11
CA PRO A 221 -13.18 16.61 5.32
C PRO A 221 -12.94 15.12 5.10
N LEU A 222 -11.70 14.75 4.79
CA LEU A 222 -11.32 13.35 4.59
C LEU A 222 -10.40 12.92 5.74
N GLU A 223 -10.77 11.84 6.41
CA GLU A 223 -9.85 11.07 7.22
C GLU A 223 -9.49 9.79 6.44
N LEU A 224 -8.22 9.61 6.15
CA LEU A 224 -7.72 8.50 5.36
C LEU A 224 -6.74 7.66 6.17
N ILE A 225 -7.05 6.38 6.32
CA ILE A 225 -6.10 5.39 6.83
C ILE A 225 -5.28 4.90 5.64
N MET A 226 -3.97 5.00 5.74
CA MET A 226 -3.03 4.51 4.74
C MET A 226 -2.08 3.51 5.38
N GLY A 227 -1.99 2.30 4.84
CA GLY A 227 -1.16 1.25 5.42
C GLY A 227 -0.59 0.30 4.38
N GLY A 228 0.41 -0.45 4.81
CA GLY A 228 1.09 -1.46 4.00
C GLY A 228 2.41 -1.86 4.61
N TYR A 229 3.11 -2.76 3.93
CA TYR A 229 4.45 -3.17 4.31
C TYR A 229 5.48 -2.49 3.41
N ARG A 230 6.67 -2.28 3.95
CA ARG A 230 7.87 -2.05 3.17
C ARG A 230 8.74 -3.30 3.27
N ASN A 231 9.20 -3.80 2.15
CA ASN A 231 9.95 -5.05 2.09
C ASN A 231 11.27 -4.89 1.33
N ASN A 232 12.15 -5.85 1.58
CA ASN A 232 13.28 -6.14 0.72
C ASN A 232 13.14 -7.61 0.28
N GLN A 233 12.81 -7.83 -1.00
CA GLN A 233 12.43 -9.15 -1.51
C GLN A 233 11.28 -9.77 -0.68
N ALA A 234 11.48 -10.96 -0.11
CA ALA A 234 10.49 -11.63 0.74
C ALA A 234 10.48 -11.15 2.20
N SER A 235 11.49 -10.37 2.62
CA SER A 235 11.63 -9.91 4.01
C SER A 235 10.87 -8.62 4.23
N ILE A 236 9.95 -8.62 5.18
CA ILE A 236 9.24 -7.41 5.62
C ILE A 236 10.17 -6.62 6.54
N LEU A 237 10.47 -5.37 6.16
CA LEU A 237 11.33 -4.46 6.90
C LEU A 237 10.55 -3.55 7.85
N GLU A 238 9.31 -3.20 7.47
CA GLU A 238 8.51 -2.21 8.19
C GLU A 238 7.02 -2.45 7.90
N ARG A 239 6.18 -2.23 8.89
CA ARG A 239 4.73 -2.11 8.75
C ARG A 239 4.32 -0.67 9.02
N ARG A 240 3.63 -0.05 8.07
CA ARG A 240 3.10 1.31 8.18
C ARG A 240 1.60 1.30 8.37
N HIS A 241 1.15 2.24 9.18
CA HIS A 241 -0.25 2.48 9.46
C HIS A 241 -0.41 3.93 9.90
N ASP A 242 -0.79 4.80 8.96
CA ASP A 242 -0.90 6.23 9.15
C ASP A 242 -2.34 6.68 8.99
N VAL A 243 -2.76 7.67 9.77
CA VAL A 243 -4.02 8.37 9.62
C VAL A 243 -3.72 9.77 9.13
N LEU A 244 -4.24 10.10 7.96
CA LEU A 244 -4.07 11.39 7.31
C LEU A 244 -5.39 12.14 7.33
N MET A 245 -5.35 13.41 7.69
CA MET A 245 -6.53 14.28 7.72
C MET A 245 -6.39 15.35 6.65
N PHE A 246 -7.49 15.63 5.97
CA PHE A 246 -7.59 16.71 4.97
C PHE A 246 -8.80 17.55 5.29
N ASN A 247 -8.58 18.84 5.42
CA ASN A 247 -9.66 19.78 5.68
C ASN A 247 -10.68 19.82 4.53
N GLN A 248 -11.81 20.42 4.77
CA GLN A 248 -12.87 20.65 3.76
C GLN A 248 -12.28 21.37 2.52
N GLY A 249 -12.71 20.97 1.34
CA GLY A 249 -12.23 21.52 0.06
C GLY A 249 -11.15 20.67 -0.63
N TRP A 250 -10.55 19.68 0.02
CA TRP A 250 -9.49 18.83 -0.55
C TRP A 250 -9.85 18.22 -1.92
N GLN A 251 -11.16 18.02 -2.17
CA GLN A 251 -11.64 17.42 -3.43
C GLN A 251 -11.41 18.32 -4.65
N GLN A 252 -11.49 19.66 -4.43
CA GLN A 252 -11.42 20.66 -5.48
C GLN A 252 -10.00 21.20 -5.67
N TYR A 253 -9.20 21.17 -4.61
CA TYR A 253 -7.86 21.77 -4.56
C TYR A 253 -6.74 20.73 -4.57
N GLY A 254 -6.86 19.70 -5.43
CA GLY A 254 -5.83 18.70 -5.59
C GLY A 254 -4.46 19.24 -6.03
N ASN A 255 -4.45 20.37 -6.78
CA ASN A 255 -3.24 21.10 -7.12
C ASN A 255 -2.50 21.63 -5.88
N VAL A 256 -3.23 22.17 -4.89
CA VAL A 256 -2.67 22.66 -3.63
C VAL A 256 -2.04 21.52 -2.84
N ILE A 257 -2.72 20.37 -2.74
CA ILE A 257 -2.15 19.17 -2.10
C ILE A 257 -0.85 18.75 -2.77
N ASN A 258 -0.83 18.75 -4.10
CA ASN A 258 0.37 18.45 -4.88
C ASN A 258 1.51 19.44 -4.60
N GLU A 259 1.18 20.71 -4.48
CA GLU A 259 2.15 21.77 -4.26
C GLU A 259 2.77 21.68 -2.88
N ILE A 260 1.97 21.52 -1.81
CA ILE A 260 2.46 21.30 -0.43
C ILE A 260 3.44 20.12 -0.38
N VAL A 261 3.09 18.98 -0.99
CA VAL A 261 3.97 17.80 -1.03
C VAL A 261 5.24 18.09 -1.85
N THR A 262 5.12 18.83 -2.95
CA THR A 262 6.24 19.17 -3.83
C THR A 262 7.22 20.12 -3.15
N VAL A 263 6.73 21.13 -2.43
CA VAL A 263 7.55 22.04 -1.62
C VAL A 263 8.31 21.27 -0.56
N GLY A 264 7.65 20.42 0.22
CA GLY A 264 8.32 19.58 1.21
C GLY A 264 9.41 18.67 0.61
N LEU A 265 9.15 18.04 -0.53
CA LEU A 265 10.15 17.25 -1.25
C LEU A 265 11.26 18.11 -1.85
N GLY A 266 10.98 19.37 -2.20
CA GLY A 266 11.94 20.36 -2.67
C GLY A 266 12.98 20.69 -1.58
N TYR A 267 12.52 20.98 -0.37
CA TYR A 267 13.41 21.21 0.80
C TYR A 267 14.30 20.00 1.10
N LYS A 268 13.71 18.79 1.11
CA LYS A 268 14.48 17.55 1.27
C LYS A 268 15.57 17.43 0.20
N THR A 269 15.23 17.73 -1.03
CA THR A 269 16.15 17.60 -2.17
C THR A 269 17.27 18.63 -2.10
N ALA A 270 16.95 19.88 -1.74
CA ALA A 270 17.94 20.93 -1.54
C ALA A 270 18.91 20.59 -0.41
N LEU A 271 18.38 20.18 0.76
CA LEU A 271 19.18 19.75 1.91
C LEU A 271 20.11 18.58 1.53
N ARG A 272 19.58 17.54 0.91
CA ARG A 272 20.36 16.37 0.49
C ARG A 272 21.46 16.78 -0.48
N LYS A 273 21.16 17.60 -1.49
CA LYS A 273 22.12 18.06 -2.50
C LYS A 273 23.26 18.88 -1.89
N ALA A 274 22.94 19.81 -0.98
CA ALA A 274 23.95 20.63 -0.31
C ALA A 274 24.92 19.75 0.52
N LEU A 275 24.38 18.83 1.31
CA LEU A 275 25.18 17.94 2.14
C LEU A 275 25.88 16.83 1.36
N TYR A 276 25.32 16.38 0.25
CA TYR A 276 25.99 15.44 -0.64
C TYR A 276 27.27 16.02 -1.21
N THR A 277 27.23 17.27 -1.64
CA THR A 277 28.41 18.00 -2.13
C THR A 277 29.49 18.10 -1.06
N PHE A 278 29.13 18.34 0.18
CA PHE A 278 30.05 18.35 1.32
C PHE A 278 30.66 16.95 1.58
N ALA A 279 29.85 15.90 1.56
CA ALA A 279 30.26 14.53 1.85
C ALA A 279 31.17 13.93 0.77
N GLU A 280 30.78 14.07 -0.50
CA GLU A 280 31.41 13.39 -1.65
C GLU A 280 32.37 14.28 -2.44
N GLY A 281 32.28 15.62 -2.26
CA GLY A 281 33.05 16.58 -3.04
C GLY A 281 32.52 16.79 -4.46
N PHE A 282 33.31 17.44 -5.31
CA PHE A 282 33.00 17.67 -6.71
C PHE A 282 33.81 16.73 -7.61
N LYS A 283 33.16 15.98 -8.47
CA LYS A 283 33.79 14.99 -9.36
C LYS A 283 34.89 15.53 -10.26
N ASN A 284 34.91 16.83 -10.54
CA ASN A 284 35.83 17.48 -11.49
C ASN A 284 36.69 18.59 -10.85
N LYS A 285 36.82 18.64 -9.53
CA LYS A 285 37.61 19.64 -8.81
C LYS A 285 38.43 18.97 -7.71
N ASP A 286 39.54 19.59 -7.32
CA ASP A 286 40.42 19.09 -6.28
C ASP A 286 39.84 19.08 -4.85
N PHE A 287 38.51 19.26 -4.76
CA PHE A 287 37.79 19.17 -3.51
C PHE A 287 37.37 17.72 -3.25
N LYS A 288 38.05 17.08 -2.30
CA LYS A 288 37.64 15.79 -1.76
C LYS A 288 36.61 16.00 -0.66
N GLY A 289 35.50 15.32 -0.73
CA GLY A 289 34.48 15.35 0.30
C GLY A 289 34.98 14.76 1.64
N ALA A 290 34.19 14.97 2.68
CA ALA A 290 34.52 14.51 4.04
C ALA A 290 34.49 12.97 4.20
N GLY A 291 34.02 12.22 3.20
CA GLY A 291 33.94 10.75 3.22
C GLY A 291 32.92 10.19 4.21
N VAL A 292 31.98 11.01 4.69
CA VAL A 292 30.97 10.63 5.68
C VAL A 292 29.57 10.88 5.09
N SER A 293 28.69 9.89 5.14
CA SER A 293 27.32 9.94 4.57
C SER A 293 26.37 10.85 5.37
N VAL A 294 26.81 12.09 5.67
CA VAL A 294 26.01 13.07 6.44
C VAL A 294 24.68 13.41 5.75
N HIS A 295 24.64 13.39 4.42
CA HIS A 295 23.44 13.64 3.63
C HIS A 295 22.33 12.61 3.88
N GLU A 296 22.67 11.34 4.11
CA GLU A 296 21.70 10.29 4.44
C GLU A 296 21.13 10.45 5.85
N THR A 297 21.99 10.86 6.79
CA THR A 297 21.57 11.14 8.17
C THR A 297 20.66 12.37 8.22
N ALA A 298 21.01 13.44 7.49
CA ALA A 298 20.18 14.63 7.40
C ALA A 298 18.83 14.37 6.71
N GLU A 299 18.80 13.55 5.66
CA GLU A 299 17.53 13.15 5.01
C GLU A 299 16.63 12.38 5.98
N ARG A 300 17.18 11.45 6.76
CA ARG A 300 16.42 10.74 7.81
C ARG A 300 15.90 11.68 8.89
N HIS A 301 16.73 12.66 9.30
CA HIS A 301 16.33 13.66 10.28
C HIS A 301 15.22 14.58 9.74
N PHE A 302 15.37 15.05 8.50
CA PHE A 302 14.33 15.83 7.82
C PHE A 302 13.00 15.07 7.78
N TYR A 303 13.01 13.82 7.35
CA TYR A 303 11.79 13.01 7.30
C TYR A 303 11.13 12.82 8.67
N ARG A 304 11.96 12.62 9.71
CA ARG A 304 11.46 12.50 11.09
C ARG A 304 10.81 13.80 11.59
N GLN A 305 11.37 14.96 11.26
CA GLN A 305 10.81 16.25 11.66
C GLN A 305 9.57 16.62 10.86
N SER A 306 9.53 16.30 9.57
CA SER A 306 8.41 16.61 8.68
C SER A 306 7.27 15.59 8.73
N GLU A 307 7.43 14.47 9.46
CA GLU A 307 6.45 13.38 9.51
C GLU A 307 5.07 13.84 10.02
N LEU A 308 5.05 14.76 10.97
CA LEU A 308 3.83 15.35 11.52
C LEU A 308 3.49 16.70 10.88
N LEU A 309 4.49 17.46 10.43
CA LEU A 309 4.30 18.82 9.93
C LEU A 309 3.41 18.85 8.67
N ILE A 310 3.74 18.09 7.65
CA ILE A 310 2.97 18.09 6.40
C ILE A 310 1.54 17.59 6.58
N PRO A 311 1.27 16.48 7.30
CA PRO A 311 -0.09 16.07 7.64
C PRO A 311 -0.86 17.11 8.45
N ASP A 312 -0.21 17.81 9.38
CA ASP A 312 -0.85 18.87 10.18
C ASP A 312 -1.27 20.06 9.31
N VAL A 313 -0.40 20.49 8.40
CA VAL A 313 -0.74 21.54 7.42
C VAL A 313 -1.97 21.14 6.59
N LEU A 314 -2.01 19.91 6.05
CA LEU A 314 -3.13 19.43 5.24
C LEU A 314 -4.44 19.28 6.02
N ALA A 315 -4.36 19.00 7.33
CA ALA A 315 -5.51 18.90 8.21
C ALA A 315 -6.12 20.29 8.53
N ASN A 316 -5.31 21.35 8.56
CA ASN A 316 -5.70 22.66 9.03
C ASN A 316 -5.81 23.73 7.92
N VAL A 317 -5.25 23.48 6.73
CA VAL A 317 -5.24 24.44 5.63
C VAL A 317 -6.64 24.83 5.20
N ASN A 318 -6.86 26.14 5.02
CA ASN A 318 -8.00 26.63 4.25
C ASN A 318 -7.65 26.56 2.76
N PHE A 319 -8.08 25.52 2.07
CA PHE A 319 -7.74 25.27 0.66
C PHE A 319 -8.13 26.41 -0.28
N SER A 320 -9.11 27.24 0.06
CA SER A 320 -9.48 28.40 -0.76
C SER A 320 -8.53 29.59 -0.61
N GLN A 321 -7.64 29.58 0.37
CA GLN A 321 -6.64 30.63 0.65
C GLN A 321 -5.21 30.04 0.74
N ALA A 322 -4.98 28.96 0.07
CA ALA A 322 -3.78 28.14 0.25
C ALA A 322 -2.49 28.81 -0.27
N ASP A 323 -2.57 29.77 -1.16
CA ASP A 323 -1.39 30.48 -1.68
C ASP A 323 -0.60 31.17 -0.55
N GLU A 324 -1.28 31.67 0.48
CA GLU A 324 -0.66 32.25 1.67
C GLU A 324 0.09 31.17 2.49
N VAL A 325 -0.56 30.02 2.67
CA VAL A 325 0.01 28.90 3.46
C VAL A 325 1.22 28.30 2.77
N ILE A 326 1.22 28.20 1.43
CA ILE A 326 2.35 27.65 0.66
C ILE A 326 3.55 28.61 0.70
N ALA A 327 3.31 29.91 0.77
CA ALA A 327 4.38 30.91 0.91
C ALA A 327 5.07 30.85 2.28
N ASP A 328 4.35 30.40 3.32
CA ASP A 328 4.82 30.30 4.70
C ASP A 328 5.47 28.92 5.01
N LEU A 329 5.35 27.95 4.12
CA LEU A 329 5.99 26.63 4.20
C LEU A 329 7.46 26.68 3.79
#